data_4ea4602372c77ef1c20f99bcbb1881dd
#
_entry.id   4ea4602372c77ef1c20f99bcbb1881dd
#
_cell.length_a   1.000
_cell.length_b   1.000
_cell.length_c   1.000
_cell.angle_alpha   90.00
_cell.angle_beta   90.00
_cell.angle_gamma   90.00
#
_symmetry.space_group_name_H-M   'P 1'
#
loop_
_entity.id
_entity.type
_entity.pdbx_description
1 polymer ?
#
loop_
_entity_poly.entity_id
_entity_poly.type
_entity_poly.pdbx_seq_one_letter_code
_entity_poly.pdbx_strand_id
1 'polypeptide(L)'
;FTNDLLDQLVKSSLELSVDIEEISQDILDEIDSLINSDSNNLNYKFYLSNKRKIKKEKLLTNIIDDHLGDKFKKYNELIILRDKIEERIKTELESNFENHKQALRNFFTEEDLLLFRNQFLKKKLQNPDNNLKKKDRLSLYKYASQLCLKTGGVGTVSSVGAMKLQDGEAKHLQPKQSYVISPHSYIQNRMVMSLILLNIESYQDLYYVNTNYVRESDYIIFKTLIDDPNSNIFSGQEREIRLKLATNIEWLINQKSVTYKDMLEYFSISEIKQLLRFGVLLVEQSKPGDIFSWKDRFIDLQPDITDELNSIYKDLNLINQNFTSELFDSLTVKIQEFCTRLQVNTLDFPVLTIDTYCQDSTFSNSEIRLLERFSSVRNELSQFYSIFDASK
;
A
#
# COMPACT_ATOMS: atom_id res chain seq x y z
N PHE A 1 -10.02 15.03 19.75
CA PHE A 1 -9.48 16.38 19.42
C PHE A 1 -10.47 17.07 18.48
N THR A 2 -11.63 17.49 19.01
CA THR A 2 -12.58 18.30 18.26
C THR A 2 -12.22 19.74 18.50
N ASN A 3 -11.66 20.39 17.49
CA ASN A 3 -11.59 21.84 17.45
C ASN A 3 -12.85 22.28 16.69
N ASP A 4 -13.93 22.54 17.43
CA ASP A 4 -15.23 22.92 16.86
C ASP A 4 -15.13 24.10 15.86
N LEU A 5 -14.19 24.99 16.07
CA LEU A 5 -13.89 26.07 15.15
C LEU A 5 -13.29 25.57 13.81
N LEU A 6 -12.34 24.65 13.90
CA LEU A 6 -11.72 24.08 12.70
C LEU A 6 -12.73 23.28 11.87
N ASP A 7 -13.57 22.48 12.53
CA ASP A 7 -14.62 21.72 11.88
C ASP A 7 -15.64 22.63 11.20
N GLN A 8 -16.03 23.74 11.84
CA GLN A 8 -16.88 24.75 11.24
C GLN A 8 -16.24 25.42 10.02
N LEU A 9 -14.96 25.79 10.11
CA LEU A 9 -14.21 26.38 9.00
C LEU A 9 -14.08 25.41 7.82
N VAL A 10 -13.80 24.15 8.07
CA VAL A 10 -13.71 23.11 7.03
C VAL A 10 -15.08 22.91 6.37
N LYS A 11 -16.16 22.84 7.16
CA LYS A 11 -17.51 22.71 6.64
C LYS A 11 -17.88 23.92 5.77
N SER A 12 -17.61 25.12 6.23
CA SER A 12 -17.86 26.35 5.45
C SER A 12 -17.02 26.39 4.16
N SER A 13 -15.79 25.91 4.18
CA SER A 13 -14.93 25.81 2.98
C SER A 13 -15.52 24.83 1.95
N LEU A 14 -16.06 23.70 2.40
CA LEU A 14 -16.73 22.71 1.52
C LEU A 14 -18.02 23.27 0.91
N GLU A 15 -18.86 23.93 1.71
CA GLU A 15 -20.09 24.59 1.23
C GLU A 15 -19.76 25.64 0.18
N LEU A 16 -18.77 26.51 0.44
CA LEU A 16 -18.31 27.51 -0.53
C LEU A 16 -17.76 26.89 -1.82
N SER A 17 -17.12 25.73 -1.74
CA SER A 17 -16.62 25.05 -2.94
C SER A 17 -17.75 24.60 -3.86
N VAL A 18 -18.88 24.15 -3.30
CA VAL A 18 -20.08 23.82 -4.07
C VAL A 18 -20.68 25.07 -4.73
N ASP A 19 -20.83 26.15 -3.97
CA ASP A 19 -21.37 27.45 -4.50
C ASP A 19 -20.46 28.00 -5.62
N ILE A 20 -19.13 27.88 -5.48
CA ILE A 20 -18.16 28.30 -6.50
C ILE A 20 -18.29 27.43 -7.76
N GLU A 21 -18.49 26.13 -7.61
CA GLU A 21 -18.65 25.21 -8.75
C GLU A 21 -19.92 25.53 -9.53
N GLU A 22 -21.06 25.74 -8.84
CA GLU A 22 -22.35 26.12 -9.45
C GLU A 22 -22.23 27.43 -10.23
N ILE A 23 -21.73 28.49 -9.61
CA ILE A 23 -21.60 29.79 -10.28
C ILE A 23 -20.55 29.75 -11.40
N SER A 24 -19.51 28.92 -11.25
CA SER A 24 -18.50 28.70 -12.29
C SER A 24 -19.12 28.10 -13.55
N GLN A 25 -19.95 27.08 -13.38
CA GLN A 25 -20.62 26.43 -14.51
C GLN A 25 -21.56 27.39 -15.21
N ASP A 26 -22.37 28.15 -14.47
CA ASP A 26 -23.25 29.16 -14.97
C ASP A 26 -22.53 30.21 -15.83
N ILE A 27 -21.41 30.71 -15.33
CA ILE A 27 -20.58 31.69 -16.06
C ILE A 27 -19.95 31.07 -17.31
N LEU A 28 -19.49 29.82 -17.23
CA LEU A 28 -18.87 29.11 -18.36
C LEU A 28 -19.86 28.90 -19.49
N ASP A 29 -21.09 28.49 -19.17
CA ASP A 29 -22.16 28.27 -20.15
C ASP A 29 -22.55 29.56 -20.86
N GLU A 30 -22.64 30.67 -20.12
CA GLU A 30 -22.93 31.98 -20.68
C GLU A 30 -21.80 32.53 -21.56
N ILE A 31 -20.54 32.38 -21.10
CA ILE A 31 -19.36 32.72 -21.92
C ILE A 31 -19.33 31.89 -23.20
N ASP A 32 -19.62 30.59 -23.14
CA ASP A 32 -19.67 29.74 -24.34
C ASP A 32 -20.75 30.12 -25.30
N SER A 33 -21.93 30.53 -24.80
CA SER A 33 -23.03 31.11 -25.59
C SER A 33 -22.59 32.39 -26.32
N LEU A 34 -21.90 33.30 -25.60
CA LEU A 34 -21.44 34.58 -26.18
C LEU A 34 -20.32 34.37 -27.22
N ILE A 35 -19.45 33.41 -26.99
CA ILE A 35 -18.37 33.04 -27.96
C ILE A 35 -18.99 32.47 -29.24
N ASN A 36 -20.03 31.65 -29.11
CA ASN A 36 -20.67 30.98 -30.26
C ASN A 36 -21.63 31.88 -31.04
N SER A 37 -22.23 32.89 -30.43
CA SER A 37 -23.18 33.79 -31.06
C SER A 37 -22.56 34.86 -31.93
N ASP A 38 -21.29 35.23 -31.66
CA ASP A 38 -20.64 36.35 -32.37
C ASP A 38 -19.14 36.04 -32.63
N SER A 39 -18.84 35.52 -33.81
CA SER A 39 -17.48 35.17 -34.23
C SER A 39 -16.54 36.40 -34.43
N ASN A 40 -17.04 37.60 -34.44
CA ASN A 40 -16.30 38.87 -34.59
C ASN A 40 -16.22 39.69 -33.29
N ASN A 41 -16.54 39.10 -32.15
CA ASN A 41 -16.65 39.80 -30.88
C ASN A 41 -15.26 40.37 -30.45
N LEU A 42 -15.21 41.70 -30.31
CA LEU A 42 -14.02 42.44 -29.80
C LEU A 42 -13.57 41.93 -28.42
N ASN A 43 -14.45 41.29 -27.66
CA ASN A 43 -14.18 40.77 -26.32
C ASN A 43 -13.80 39.30 -26.28
N TYR A 44 -13.61 38.60 -27.42
CA TYR A 44 -13.29 37.18 -27.48
C TYR A 44 -12.09 36.78 -26.64
N LYS A 45 -10.99 37.54 -26.73
CA LYS A 45 -9.76 37.26 -25.92
C LYS A 45 -10.02 37.45 -24.42
N PHE A 46 -10.89 38.38 -24.07
CA PHE A 46 -11.28 38.63 -22.70
C PHE A 46 -12.09 37.45 -22.13
N TYR A 47 -13.09 36.95 -22.87
CA TYR A 47 -13.90 35.79 -22.47
C TYR A 47 -13.02 34.53 -22.34
N LEU A 48 -12.13 34.25 -23.26
CA LEU A 48 -11.17 33.13 -23.16
C LEU A 48 -10.24 33.26 -21.97
N SER A 49 -9.78 34.48 -21.66
CA SER A 49 -8.96 34.73 -20.49
C SER A 49 -9.68 34.40 -19.19
N ASN A 50 -10.92 34.86 -19.05
CA ASN A 50 -11.74 34.59 -17.86
C ASN A 50 -12.14 33.13 -17.75
N LYS A 51 -12.48 32.44 -18.86
CA LYS A 51 -12.69 30.98 -18.90
C LYS A 51 -11.49 30.20 -18.37
N ARG A 52 -10.25 30.62 -18.71
CA ARG A 52 -9.03 30.01 -18.17
C ARG A 52 -8.82 30.31 -16.69
N LYS A 53 -9.27 31.48 -16.21
CA LYS A 53 -9.18 31.87 -14.80
C LYS A 53 -10.16 31.06 -13.95
N ILE A 54 -11.41 30.86 -14.42
CA ILE A 54 -12.40 30.03 -13.76
C ILE A 54 -11.88 28.59 -13.60
N LYS A 55 -11.36 27.97 -14.68
CA LYS A 55 -10.76 26.63 -14.61
C LYS A 55 -9.57 26.52 -13.65
N LYS A 56 -8.98 27.61 -13.25
CA LYS A 56 -7.86 27.70 -12.30
C LYS A 56 -8.29 28.31 -10.96
N GLU A 57 -9.58 28.52 -10.77
CA GLU A 57 -10.16 29.11 -9.58
C GLU A 57 -9.49 30.46 -9.19
N LYS A 58 -9.24 31.31 -10.17
CA LYS A 58 -8.63 32.62 -9.99
C LYS A 58 -9.65 33.73 -10.17
N LEU A 59 -9.37 34.87 -9.52
CA LEU A 59 -10.19 36.07 -9.65
C LEU A 59 -10.35 36.49 -11.11
N LEU A 60 -11.61 36.81 -11.47
CA LEU A 60 -11.98 37.28 -12.80
C LEU A 60 -11.68 38.76 -12.90
N THR A 61 -11.34 39.21 -14.11
CA THR A 61 -11.25 40.63 -14.41
C THR A 61 -12.63 41.21 -14.64
N ASN A 62 -12.90 42.39 -14.05
CA ASN A 62 -14.20 43.07 -14.21
C ASN A 62 -14.54 43.31 -15.68
N ILE A 63 -15.81 43.10 -16.01
CA ILE A 63 -16.39 43.39 -17.32
C ILE A 63 -17.09 44.73 -17.25
N ILE A 64 -17.13 45.38 -18.41
CA ILE A 64 -17.96 46.58 -18.68
C ILE A 64 -19.40 46.19 -19.05
N ASP A 65 -19.70 44.89 -19.17
CA ASP A 65 -20.99 44.36 -19.59
C ASP A 65 -21.88 44.04 -18.37
N ASP A 66 -23.01 44.73 -18.25
CA ASP A 66 -23.87 44.68 -17.05
C ASP A 66 -24.43 43.29 -16.73
N HIS A 67 -24.56 42.41 -17.72
CA HIS A 67 -25.22 41.12 -17.51
C HIS A 67 -24.33 40.05 -16.85
N LEU A 68 -23.05 39.97 -17.20
CA LEU A 68 -22.08 39.08 -16.56
C LEU A 68 -21.38 39.73 -15.37
N GLY A 69 -21.47 41.06 -15.25
CA GLY A 69 -20.79 41.83 -14.22
C GLY A 69 -21.15 41.40 -12.80
N ASP A 70 -22.42 41.16 -12.53
CA ASP A 70 -22.91 40.73 -11.22
C ASP A 70 -22.50 39.28 -10.90
N LYS A 71 -22.50 38.37 -11.89
CA LYS A 71 -22.06 37.00 -11.72
C LYS A 71 -20.56 36.94 -11.45
N PHE A 72 -19.76 37.74 -12.16
CA PHE A 72 -18.30 37.85 -11.94
C PHE A 72 -17.99 38.42 -10.57
N LYS A 73 -18.74 39.43 -10.12
CA LYS A 73 -18.59 40.01 -8.80
C LYS A 73 -18.88 38.97 -7.72
N LYS A 74 -20.00 38.27 -7.84
CA LYS A 74 -20.39 37.19 -6.90
C LYS A 74 -19.32 36.07 -6.86
N TYR A 75 -18.88 35.63 -8.03
CA TYR A 75 -17.79 34.63 -8.11
C TYR A 75 -16.50 35.12 -7.40
N ASN A 76 -16.08 36.35 -7.68
CA ASN A 76 -14.89 36.91 -7.06
C ASN A 76 -15.04 37.06 -5.53
N GLU A 77 -16.21 37.42 -5.05
CA GLU A 77 -16.51 37.48 -3.61
C GLU A 77 -16.41 36.13 -2.96
N LEU A 78 -16.91 35.06 -3.60
CA LEU A 78 -16.82 33.68 -3.12
C LEU A 78 -15.35 33.19 -3.10
N ILE A 79 -14.56 33.44 -4.15
CA ILE A 79 -13.13 33.11 -4.19
C ILE A 79 -12.37 33.81 -3.07
N ILE A 80 -12.61 35.11 -2.87
CA ILE A 80 -11.95 35.88 -1.79
C ILE A 80 -12.34 35.32 -0.41
N LEU A 81 -13.63 34.95 -0.23
CA LEU A 81 -14.10 34.40 1.03
C LEU A 81 -13.49 33.01 1.29
N ARG A 82 -13.43 32.15 0.27
CA ARG A 82 -12.76 30.86 0.36
C ARG A 82 -11.29 31.01 0.75
N ASP A 83 -10.55 31.86 0.05
CA ASP A 83 -9.13 32.08 0.31
C ASP A 83 -8.89 32.60 1.75
N LYS A 84 -9.78 33.44 2.27
CA LYS A 84 -9.74 33.90 3.67
C LYS A 84 -9.99 32.76 4.66
N ILE A 85 -10.96 31.90 4.37
CA ILE A 85 -11.27 30.74 5.23
C ILE A 85 -10.10 29.75 5.20
N GLU A 86 -9.53 29.46 4.03
CA GLU A 86 -8.36 28.59 3.89
C GLU A 86 -7.14 29.13 4.64
N GLU A 87 -6.91 30.44 4.58
CA GLU A 87 -5.83 31.09 5.33
C GLU A 87 -6.08 31.00 6.85
N ARG A 88 -7.33 31.14 7.29
CA ARG A 88 -7.69 30.98 8.68
C ARG A 88 -7.55 29.52 9.14
N ILE A 89 -8.02 28.55 8.35
CA ILE A 89 -7.78 27.11 8.61
C ILE A 89 -6.29 26.85 8.77
N LYS A 90 -5.47 27.37 7.88
CA LYS A 90 -4.03 27.21 7.92
C LYS A 90 -3.43 27.83 9.19
N THR A 91 -3.87 29.02 9.60
CA THR A 91 -3.41 29.70 10.81
C THR A 91 -3.81 28.91 12.06
N GLU A 92 -5.04 28.43 12.14
CA GLU A 92 -5.51 27.59 13.24
C GLU A 92 -4.76 26.26 13.31
N LEU A 93 -4.52 25.60 12.17
CA LEU A 93 -3.69 24.41 12.08
C LEU A 93 -2.24 24.67 12.56
N GLU A 94 -1.67 25.81 12.21
CA GLU A 94 -0.32 26.19 12.65
C GLU A 94 -0.26 26.49 14.16
N SER A 95 -1.26 27.19 14.71
CA SER A 95 -1.32 27.53 16.14
C SER A 95 -1.54 26.29 17.03
N ASN A 96 -2.36 25.35 16.57
CA ASN A 96 -2.63 24.11 17.30
C ASN A 96 -1.55 23.02 17.07
N PHE A 97 -0.64 23.24 16.15
CA PHE A 97 0.31 22.21 15.74
C PHE A 97 1.26 21.76 16.86
N GLU A 98 1.78 22.67 17.68
CA GLU A 98 2.69 22.29 18.76
C GLU A 98 1.97 21.46 19.84
N ASN A 99 0.70 21.79 20.12
CA ASN A 99 -0.14 20.98 21.00
C ASN A 99 -0.41 19.60 20.41
N HIS A 100 -0.69 19.55 19.10
CA HIS A 100 -0.89 18.28 18.39
C HIS A 100 0.39 17.45 18.26
N LYS A 101 1.55 18.08 18.10
CA LYS A 101 2.85 17.42 18.07
C LYS A 101 3.15 16.72 19.40
N GLN A 102 2.87 17.37 20.52
CA GLN A 102 3.00 16.75 21.83
C GLN A 102 1.99 15.62 22.04
N ALA A 103 0.74 15.81 21.59
CA ALA A 103 -0.27 14.76 21.63
C ALA A 103 0.08 13.56 20.75
N LEU A 104 0.61 13.78 19.55
CA LEU A 104 1.10 12.72 18.66
C LEU A 104 2.30 11.96 19.28
N ARG A 105 3.20 12.67 19.95
CA ARG A 105 4.32 12.06 20.67
C ARG A 105 3.84 11.18 21.81
N ASN A 106 2.84 11.65 22.57
CA ASN A 106 2.25 10.88 23.68
C ASN A 106 1.40 9.70 23.17
N PHE A 107 0.90 9.78 21.92
CA PHE A 107 0.10 8.73 21.31
C PHE A 107 0.97 7.58 20.76
N PHE A 108 2.18 7.90 20.30
CA PHE A 108 3.10 6.89 19.78
C PHE A 108 4.10 6.49 20.86
N THR A 109 4.15 5.20 21.17
CA THR A 109 5.24 4.64 21.99
C THR A 109 6.56 4.66 21.21
N GLU A 110 7.68 4.42 21.89
CA GLU A 110 8.97 4.29 21.20
C GLU A 110 8.94 3.13 20.20
N GLU A 111 8.26 2.04 20.53
CA GLU A 111 8.04 0.90 19.66
C GLU A 111 7.22 1.30 18.42
N ASP A 112 6.16 2.09 18.57
CA ASP A 112 5.36 2.58 17.45
C ASP A 112 6.20 3.42 16.50
N LEU A 113 7.11 4.23 17.03
CA LEU A 113 8.01 5.05 16.23
C LEU A 113 9.03 4.22 15.42
N LEU A 114 9.39 3.03 15.89
CA LEU A 114 10.26 2.10 15.15
C LEU A 114 9.57 1.58 13.89
N LEU A 115 8.25 1.46 13.92
CA LEU A 115 7.42 0.94 12.84
C LEU A 115 7.10 1.97 11.75
N PHE A 116 7.41 3.25 12.00
CA PHE A 116 7.26 4.27 10.98
C PHE A 116 8.17 3.96 9.79
N ARG A 117 7.56 3.60 8.65
CA ARG A 117 8.28 3.38 7.38
C ARG A 117 9.13 4.56 6.96
N ASN A 118 8.77 5.75 7.41
CA ASN A 118 9.46 6.98 7.08
C ASN A 118 10.48 7.32 8.18
N GLN A 119 11.71 6.86 8.01
CA GLN A 119 12.85 7.15 8.90
C GLN A 119 13.04 8.65 9.18
N PHE A 120 12.69 9.48 8.21
CA PHE A 120 12.77 10.93 8.33
C PHE A 120 11.72 11.48 9.31
N LEU A 121 10.47 10.98 9.25
CA LEU A 121 9.42 11.34 10.21
C LEU A 121 9.71 10.79 11.61
N LYS A 122 10.25 9.56 11.70
CA LYS A 122 10.73 8.98 12.97
C LYS A 122 11.73 9.91 13.64
N LYS A 123 12.81 10.29 12.95
CA LYS A 123 13.84 11.20 13.49
C LYS A 123 13.27 12.56 13.91
N LYS A 124 12.26 13.06 13.21
CA LYS A 124 11.64 14.34 13.53
C LYS A 124 10.67 14.28 14.70
N LEU A 125 9.99 13.16 14.90
CA LEU A 125 9.16 12.95 16.10
C LEU A 125 10.02 12.73 17.34
N GLN A 126 11.15 12.05 17.20
CA GLN A 126 12.08 11.81 18.31
C GLN A 126 12.86 13.07 18.74
N ASN A 127 13.07 14.03 17.86
CA ASN A 127 13.84 15.23 18.16
C ASN A 127 12.93 16.45 18.43
N PRO A 128 12.84 16.93 19.71
CA PRO A 128 11.94 18.01 20.10
C PRO A 128 12.24 19.36 19.44
N ASP A 129 13.50 19.61 19.12
CA ASP A 129 13.98 20.94 18.67
C ASP A 129 13.92 21.16 17.17
N ASN A 130 13.56 20.16 16.39
CA ASN A 130 13.49 20.28 14.93
C ASN A 130 12.23 21.04 14.48
N ASN A 131 12.44 22.21 13.93
CA ASN A 131 11.41 22.94 13.18
C ASN A 131 10.94 22.09 11.99
N LEU A 132 9.74 21.52 12.12
CA LEU A 132 9.11 20.73 11.07
C LEU A 132 8.69 21.64 9.93
N LYS A 133 9.18 21.38 8.72
CA LYS A 133 8.72 22.09 7.52
C LYS A 133 7.24 21.78 7.27
N LYS A 134 6.52 22.69 6.61
CA LYS A 134 5.08 22.54 6.27
C LYS A 134 4.76 21.16 5.66
N LYS A 135 5.61 20.66 4.76
CA LYS A 135 5.46 19.32 4.14
C LYS A 135 5.55 18.19 5.16
N ASP A 136 6.42 18.31 6.15
CA ASP A 136 6.60 17.27 7.19
C ASP A 136 5.39 17.25 8.12
N ARG A 137 4.86 18.43 8.47
CA ARG A 137 3.63 18.58 9.26
C ARG A 137 2.46 17.91 8.57
N LEU A 138 2.25 18.21 7.27
CA LEU A 138 1.18 17.60 6.48
C LEU A 138 1.30 16.07 6.42
N SER A 139 2.53 15.56 6.31
CA SER A 139 2.79 14.12 6.32
C SER A 139 2.43 13.48 7.66
N LEU A 140 2.75 14.12 8.79
CA LEU A 140 2.38 13.65 10.12
C LEU A 140 0.87 13.61 10.30
N TYR A 141 0.14 14.65 9.87
CA TYR A 141 -1.32 14.66 9.92
C TYR A 141 -1.94 13.56 9.05
N LYS A 142 -1.41 13.34 7.85
CA LYS A 142 -1.86 12.23 6.99
C LYS A 142 -1.64 10.87 7.66
N TYR A 143 -0.51 10.68 8.33
CA TYR A 143 -0.23 9.45 9.08
C TYR A 143 -1.19 9.28 10.24
N ALA A 144 -1.36 10.30 11.08
CA ALA A 144 -2.29 10.25 12.20
C ALA A 144 -3.73 9.98 11.75
N SER A 145 -4.19 10.68 10.70
CA SER A 145 -5.52 10.45 10.12
C SER A 145 -5.67 9.04 9.56
N GLN A 146 -4.63 8.51 8.89
CA GLN A 146 -4.67 7.13 8.39
C GLN A 146 -4.74 6.11 9.52
N LEU A 147 -4.03 6.35 10.62
CA LEU A 147 -4.06 5.47 11.78
C LEU A 147 -5.42 5.49 12.49
N CYS A 148 -6.05 6.66 12.57
CA CYS A 148 -7.36 6.80 13.22
C CYS A 148 -8.54 6.33 12.34
N LEU A 149 -8.41 6.42 11.01
CA LEU A 149 -9.53 6.18 10.08
C LEU A 149 -9.46 4.82 9.36
N LYS A 150 -8.29 4.18 9.29
CA LYS A 150 -8.17 2.86 8.67
C LYS A 150 -8.44 1.76 9.66
N THR A 151 -9.40 0.91 9.32
CA THR A 151 -9.74 -0.33 10.05
C THR A 151 -8.76 -1.47 9.81
N GLY A 152 -7.70 -1.26 9.03
CA GLY A 152 -6.68 -2.27 8.76
C GLY A 152 -5.51 -2.20 9.73
N GLY A 153 -4.92 -3.33 10.07
CA GLY A 153 -3.76 -3.42 10.95
C GLY A 153 -2.62 -2.51 10.48
N VAL A 154 -2.33 -1.48 11.26
CA VAL A 154 -1.23 -0.55 11.00
C VAL A 154 -0.30 -0.59 12.20
N GLY A 155 0.67 -1.47 12.15
CA GLY A 155 1.68 -1.61 13.20
C GLY A 155 1.06 -1.85 14.57
N THR A 156 1.56 -1.17 15.59
CA THR A 156 1.11 -1.32 16.98
C THR A 156 -0.22 -0.61 17.29
N VAL A 157 -0.71 0.24 16.38
CA VAL A 157 -1.92 1.05 16.58
C VAL A 157 -3.21 0.26 16.38
N SER A 158 -3.15 -0.83 15.62
CA SER A 158 -4.30 -1.72 15.45
C SER A 158 -3.84 -3.17 15.53
N SER A 159 -4.52 -3.93 16.33
CA SER A 159 -4.25 -5.36 16.51
C SER A 159 -5.36 -6.19 15.86
N VAL A 160 -4.97 -7.31 15.28
CA VAL A 160 -5.88 -8.33 14.75
C VAL A 160 -5.94 -9.47 15.75
N GLY A 161 -7.13 -9.89 16.15
CA GLY A 161 -7.29 -11.00 17.07
C GLY A 161 -8.51 -11.87 16.75
N ALA A 162 -8.43 -13.12 17.13
CA ALA A 162 -9.60 -13.98 17.15
C ALA A 162 -10.38 -13.69 18.44
N MET A 163 -11.66 -13.35 18.29
CA MET A 163 -12.52 -13.09 19.43
C MET A 163 -13.35 -14.34 19.77
N LYS A 164 -13.47 -14.63 21.04
CA LYS A 164 -14.34 -15.71 21.53
C LYS A 164 -15.74 -15.16 21.78
N LEU A 165 -16.75 -15.90 21.34
CA LEU A 165 -18.14 -15.63 21.70
C LEU A 165 -18.37 -16.06 23.14
N GLN A 166 -18.87 -15.15 23.98
CA GLN A 166 -19.17 -15.44 25.37
C GLN A 166 -20.55 -14.86 25.75
N ASP A 167 -21.34 -15.66 26.50
CA ASP A 167 -22.57 -15.18 27.09
C ASP A 167 -22.27 -14.20 28.24
N GLY A 168 -22.80 -12.99 28.17
CA GLY A 168 -22.64 -11.95 29.19
C GLY A 168 -22.19 -10.60 28.63
N GLU A 169 -21.73 -9.71 29.51
CA GLU A 169 -21.20 -8.42 29.12
C GLU A 169 -19.83 -8.60 28.47
N ALA A 170 -19.62 -7.88 27.37
CA ALA A 170 -18.33 -7.83 26.70
C ALA A 170 -17.28 -7.29 27.66
N LYS A 171 -16.29 -8.07 27.98
CA LYS A 171 -15.10 -7.57 28.67
C LYS A 171 -14.18 -6.98 27.61
N HIS A 172 -14.25 -5.68 27.42
CA HIS A 172 -13.20 -4.93 26.73
C HIS A 172 -11.98 -4.86 27.65
N LEU A 173 -11.33 -6.00 27.84
CA LEU A 173 -10.00 -5.99 28.44
C LEU A 173 -9.10 -5.21 27.50
N GLN A 174 -8.31 -4.29 28.05
CA GLN A 174 -7.20 -3.73 27.27
C GLN A 174 -6.41 -4.93 26.75
N PRO A 175 -6.41 -5.18 25.46
CA PRO A 175 -5.82 -6.38 24.92
C PRO A 175 -4.34 -6.36 25.24
N LYS A 176 -3.84 -7.45 25.83
CA LYS A 176 -2.41 -7.66 25.95
C LYS A 176 -1.90 -7.78 24.52
N GLN A 177 -1.31 -6.72 24.02
CA GLN A 177 -0.73 -6.71 22.68
C GLN A 177 0.46 -7.67 22.68
N SER A 178 0.39 -8.66 21.83
CA SER A 178 1.55 -9.48 21.48
C SER A 178 2.02 -9.10 20.09
N TYR A 179 3.31 -8.92 19.94
CA TYR A 179 3.94 -8.61 18.66
C TYR A 179 4.50 -9.88 18.05
N VAL A 180 4.32 -10.05 16.75
CA VAL A 180 5.03 -11.06 15.97
C VAL A 180 5.81 -10.35 14.88
N ILE A 181 7.13 -10.41 15.01
CA ILE A 181 8.07 -9.86 14.03
C ILE A 181 8.47 -10.98 13.10
N SER A 182 8.34 -10.74 11.81
CA SER A 182 8.70 -11.69 10.77
C SER A 182 9.37 -10.99 9.58
N PRO A 183 10.15 -11.69 8.76
CA PRO A 183 10.59 -11.14 7.49
C PRO A 183 9.38 -10.78 6.63
N HIS A 184 9.48 -9.65 5.94
CA HIS A 184 8.42 -9.21 5.02
C HIS A 184 8.19 -10.29 3.95
N SER A 185 6.96 -10.73 3.77
CA SER A 185 6.62 -11.89 2.90
C SER A 185 7.16 -11.76 1.48
N TYR A 186 7.14 -10.56 0.91
CA TYR A 186 7.70 -10.28 -0.41
C TYR A 186 9.23 -10.48 -0.44
N ILE A 187 9.94 -9.98 0.57
CA ILE A 187 11.39 -10.16 0.70
C ILE A 187 11.72 -11.65 0.93
N GLN A 188 10.96 -12.31 1.79
CA GLN A 188 11.10 -13.75 2.03
C GLN A 188 10.96 -14.57 0.74
N ASN A 189 9.95 -14.30 -0.08
CA ASN A 189 9.78 -15.02 -1.35
C ASN A 189 10.96 -14.80 -2.31
N ARG A 190 11.51 -13.59 -2.37
CA ARG A 190 12.71 -13.29 -3.17
C ARG A 190 13.93 -14.00 -2.64
N MET A 191 14.10 -14.06 -1.32
CA MET A 191 15.20 -14.82 -0.69
C MET A 191 15.12 -16.30 -1.03
N VAL A 192 13.93 -16.89 -0.91
CA VAL A 192 13.68 -18.30 -1.26
C VAL A 192 13.96 -18.56 -2.75
N MET A 193 13.45 -17.72 -3.64
CA MET A 193 13.70 -17.86 -5.07
C MET A 193 15.20 -17.73 -5.39
N SER A 194 15.90 -16.82 -4.74
CA SER A 194 17.34 -16.67 -4.94
C SER A 194 18.12 -17.88 -4.42
N LEU A 195 17.75 -18.41 -3.25
CA LEU A 195 18.35 -19.66 -2.73
C LEU A 195 18.21 -20.80 -3.74
N ILE A 196 17.02 -20.97 -4.34
CA ILE A 196 16.78 -22.01 -5.35
C ILE A 196 17.63 -21.74 -6.60
N LEU A 197 17.66 -20.53 -7.11
CA LEU A 197 18.44 -20.19 -8.31
C LEU A 197 19.96 -20.37 -8.11
N LEU A 198 20.46 -20.11 -6.90
CA LEU A 198 21.87 -20.30 -6.57
C LEU A 198 22.23 -21.78 -6.35
N ASN A 199 21.30 -22.55 -5.77
CA ASN A 199 21.51 -23.94 -5.35
C ASN A 199 20.55 -24.91 -6.05
N ILE A 200 20.27 -24.71 -7.33
CA ILE A 200 19.23 -25.45 -8.06
C ILE A 200 19.47 -26.97 -8.11
N GLU A 201 20.73 -27.38 -8.09
CA GLU A 201 21.13 -28.78 -8.17
C GLU A 201 20.86 -29.54 -6.86
N SER A 202 20.84 -28.83 -5.74
CA SER A 202 20.60 -29.41 -4.41
C SER A 202 19.14 -29.28 -3.95
N TYR A 203 18.28 -28.56 -4.70
CA TYR A 203 16.88 -28.44 -4.40
C TYR A 203 16.09 -29.73 -4.69
N GLN A 204 15.35 -30.23 -3.69
CA GLN A 204 14.74 -31.57 -3.74
C GLN A 204 13.27 -31.59 -4.11
N ASP A 205 12.56 -30.49 -3.89
CA ASP A 205 11.12 -30.46 -4.11
C ASP A 205 10.77 -30.39 -5.59
N LEU A 206 9.47 -30.61 -5.85
CA LEU A 206 8.91 -30.55 -7.18
C LEU A 206 8.80 -29.12 -7.69
N TYR A 207 9.05 -28.95 -8.97
CA TYR A 207 8.68 -27.75 -9.71
C TYR A 207 7.32 -27.96 -10.36
N TYR A 208 6.45 -26.97 -10.29
CA TYR A 208 5.13 -27.01 -10.86
C TYR A 208 5.10 -26.21 -12.16
N VAL A 209 4.47 -26.76 -13.17
CA VAL A 209 4.30 -26.05 -14.44
C VAL A 209 3.17 -25.04 -14.31
N ASN A 210 3.40 -23.80 -14.69
CA ASN A 210 2.37 -22.78 -14.70
C ASN A 210 1.27 -23.17 -15.69
N THR A 211 0.05 -23.33 -15.20
CA THR A 211 -1.12 -23.73 -16.00
C THR A 211 -1.84 -22.54 -16.67
N ASN A 212 -1.44 -21.31 -16.36
CA ASN A 212 -2.02 -20.11 -16.95
C ASN A 212 -1.33 -19.79 -18.29
N TYR A 213 -1.68 -20.57 -19.33
CA TYR A 213 -1.14 -20.37 -20.67
C TYR A 213 -2.19 -20.54 -21.76
N VAL A 214 -1.92 -19.94 -22.92
CA VAL A 214 -2.69 -20.11 -24.16
C VAL A 214 -1.78 -20.73 -25.21
N ARG A 215 -2.28 -21.75 -25.93
CA ARG A 215 -1.58 -22.36 -27.07
C ARG A 215 -1.98 -21.65 -28.36
N GLU A 216 -1.02 -21.08 -29.06
CA GLU A 216 -1.13 -20.61 -30.43
C GLU A 216 -0.31 -21.54 -31.34
N SER A 217 -0.63 -21.66 -32.64
CA SER A 217 -0.06 -22.64 -33.57
C SER A 217 1.37 -23.11 -33.26
N ASP A 218 2.35 -22.20 -33.28
CA ASP A 218 3.78 -22.47 -33.08
C ASP A 218 4.33 -21.98 -31.74
N TYR A 219 3.47 -21.47 -30.87
CA TYR A 219 3.88 -20.82 -29.62
C TYR A 219 2.96 -21.16 -28.49
N ILE A 220 3.52 -21.07 -27.28
CA ILE A 220 2.77 -21.03 -26.02
C ILE A 220 3.02 -19.70 -25.36
N ILE A 221 1.95 -19.07 -24.90
CA ILE A 221 1.98 -17.79 -24.21
C ILE A 221 1.59 -18.04 -22.75
N PHE A 222 2.54 -17.94 -21.85
CA PHE A 222 2.30 -18.01 -20.41
C PHE A 222 1.98 -16.62 -19.87
N LYS A 223 0.93 -16.52 -19.07
CA LYS A 223 0.63 -15.34 -18.27
C LYS A 223 1.23 -15.53 -16.90
N THR A 224 2.19 -14.69 -16.54
CA THR A 224 2.99 -14.86 -15.35
C THR A 224 3.17 -13.56 -14.59
N LEU A 225 3.37 -13.67 -13.29
CA LEU A 225 3.91 -12.59 -12.46
C LEU A 225 5.41 -12.84 -12.35
N ILE A 226 6.20 -12.02 -13.05
CA ILE A 226 7.67 -12.14 -13.00
C ILE A 226 8.15 -11.44 -11.73
N ASP A 227 8.81 -12.18 -10.87
CA ASP A 227 9.49 -11.66 -9.69
C ASP A 227 10.95 -12.14 -9.67
N ASP A 228 11.78 -11.53 -10.53
CA ASP A 228 13.23 -11.78 -10.49
C ASP A 228 13.80 -11.15 -9.21
N PRO A 229 14.43 -11.95 -8.32
CA PRO A 229 15.02 -11.45 -7.07
C PRO A 229 15.99 -10.27 -7.24
N ASN A 230 16.68 -10.22 -8.38
CA ASN A 230 17.63 -9.15 -8.69
C ASN A 230 17.02 -7.91 -9.31
N SER A 231 15.75 -7.98 -9.70
CA SER A 231 15.09 -6.86 -10.38
C SER A 231 14.95 -5.64 -9.48
N ASN A 232 15.21 -4.47 -10.03
CA ASN A 232 14.94 -3.17 -9.40
C ASN A 232 13.48 -2.76 -9.54
N ILE A 233 12.65 -3.57 -10.17
CA ILE A 233 11.25 -3.23 -10.47
C ILE A 233 10.36 -4.18 -9.68
N PHE A 234 9.41 -3.60 -8.94
CA PHE A 234 8.31 -4.38 -8.38
C PHE A 234 7.42 -4.85 -9.52
N SER A 235 7.47 -6.14 -9.80
CA SER A 235 6.68 -6.75 -10.88
C SER A 235 5.36 -7.31 -10.36
N GLY A 236 4.49 -6.43 -9.85
CA GLY A 236 3.08 -6.79 -9.62
C GLY A 236 2.26 -6.83 -10.93
N GLN A 237 2.92 -6.65 -12.07
CA GLN A 237 2.26 -6.67 -13.37
C GLN A 237 2.33 -8.05 -13.99
N GLU A 238 1.18 -8.52 -14.46
CA GLU A 238 1.10 -9.70 -15.30
C GLU A 238 1.87 -9.48 -16.59
N ARG A 239 2.70 -10.44 -16.97
CA ARG A 239 3.48 -10.42 -18.24
C ARG A 239 3.17 -11.65 -19.06
N GLU A 240 3.27 -11.48 -20.35
CA GLU A 240 3.15 -12.57 -21.31
C GLU A 240 4.55 -13.03 -21.74
N ILE A 241 4.83 -14.31 -21.47
CA ILE A 241 6.06 -14.98 -21.91
C ILE A 241 5.72 -15.88 -23.07
N ARG A 242 6.24 -15.55 -24.24
CA ARG A 242 6.00 -16.31 -25.48
C ARG A 242 7.16 -17.26 -25.74
N LEU A 243 6.88 -18.56 -25.67
CA LEU A 243 7.84 -19.62 -25.96
C LEU A 243 7.47 -20.31 -27.26
N LYS A 244 8.48 -20.58 -28.10
CA LYS A 244 8.27 -21.39 -29.31
C LYS A 244 7.96 -22.82 -28.90
N LEU A 245 6.98 -23.43 -29.54
CA LEU A 245 6.57 -24.80 -29.29
C LEU A 245 7.62 -25.74 -29.90
N ALA A 246 8.56 -26.16 -29.04
CA ALA A 246 9.57 -27.16 -29.36
C ALA A 246 9.30 -28.43 -28.52
N THR A 247 9.93 -29.53 -28.84
CA THR A 247 9.70 -30.85 -28.18
C THR A 247 9.85 -30.79 -26.66
N ASN A 248 10.82 -30.02 -26.18
CA ASN A 248 11.06 -29.83 -24.74
C ASN A 248 9.92 -29.01 -24.08
N ILE A 249 9.40 -27.99 -24.74
CA ILE A 249 8.26 -27.20 -24.25
C ILE A 249 6.98 -28.00 -24.30
N GLU A 250 6.77 -28.79 -25.37
CA GLU A 250 5.61 -29.71 -25.43
C GLU A 250 5.65 -30.76 -24.33
N TRP A 251 6.83 -31.33 -24.07
CA TRP A 251 6.99 -32.23 -22.93
C TRP A 251 6.62 -31.55 -21.63
N LEU A 252 7.16 -30.34 -21.38
CA LEU A 252 6.97 -29.62 -20.13
C LEU A 252 5.50 -29.33 -19.84
N ILE A 253 4.74 -28.81 -20.80
CA ILE A 253 3.33 -28.42 -20.59
C ILE A 253 2.40 -29.63 -20.39
N ASN A 254 2.83 -30.81 -20.77
CA ASN A 254 2.09 -32.05 -20.50
C ASN A 254 2.36 -32.58 -19.07
N GLN A 255 3.29 -31.97 -18.33
CA GLN A 255 3.56 -32.30 -16.93
C GLN A 255 2.78 -31.39 -16.00
N LYS A 256 2.33 -31.88 -14.85
CA LYS A 256 1.80 -31.04 -13.76
C LYS A 256 2.92 -30.55 -12.87
N SER A 257 3.86 -31.44 -12.59
CA SER A 257 5.05 -31.19 -11.78
C SER A 257 6.22 -32.03 -12.31
N VAL A 258 7.42 -31.55 -12.10
CA VAL A 258 8.65 -32.19 -12.59
C VAL A 258 9.73 -32.09 -11.51
N THR A 259 10.64 -33.06 -11.49
CA THR A 259 11.85 -33.00 -10.68
C THR A 259 12.97 -32.28 -11.43
N TYR A 260 13.99 -31.80 -10.71
CA TYR A 260 15.19 -31.27 -11.34
C TYR A 260 15.86 -32.27 -12.32
N LYS A 261 15.91 -33.54 -11.94
CA LYS A 261 16.49 -34.61 -12.76
C LYS A 261 15.73 -34.82 -14.07
N ASP A 262 14.39 -34.85 -14.02
CA ASP A 262 13.58 -35.01 -15.23
C ASP A 262 13.80 -33.83 -16.19
N MET A 263 13.97 -32.62 -15.66
CA MET A 263 14.20 -31.42 -16.48
C MET A 263 15.54 -31.45 -17.18
N LEU A 264 16.60 -32.01 -16.56
CA LEU A 264 17.93 -32.09 -17.16
C LEU A 264 18.00 -32.93 -18.44
N GLU A 265 17.00 -33.81 -18.66
CA GLU A 265 16.91 -34.58 -19.91
C GLU A 265 16.49 -33.70 -21.10
N TYR A 266 15.82 -32.58 -20.86
CA TYR A 266 15.23 -31.72 -21.90
C TYR A 266 15.76 -30.30 -21.92
N PHE A 267 16.34 -29.80 -20.80
CA PHE A 267 16.77 -28.45 -20.62
C PHE A 267 18.16 -28.36 -19.98
N SER A 268 18.92 -27.39 -20.39
CA SER A 268 20.15 -27.00 -19.68
C SER A 268 19.82 -26.31 -18.35
N ILE A 269 20.78 -26.29 -17.43
CA ILE A 269 20.65 -25.60 -16.15
C ILE A 269 20.28 -24.12 -16.34
N SER A 270 20.87 -23.47 -17.35
CA SER A 270 20.56 -22.07 -17.66
C SER A 270 19.11 -21.87 -18.09
N GLU A 271 18.57 -22.77 -18.91
CA GLU A 271 17.17 -22.72 -19.35
C GLU A 271 16.22 -22.99 -18.19
N ILE A 272 16.50 -23.94 -17.30
CA ILE A 272 15.72 -24.21 -16.10
C ILE A 272 15.64 -22.95 -15.21
N LYS A 273 16.79 -22.29 -14.99
CA LYS A 273 16.84 -21.02 -14.24
C LYS A 273 16.03 -19.92 -14.91
N GLN A 274 16.02 -19.83 -16.24
CA GLN A 274 15.22 -18.87 -16.97
C GLN A 274 13.71 -19.18 -16.85
N LEU A 275 13.31 -20.45 -16.98
CA LEU A 275 11.92 -20.86 -16.81
C LEU A 275 11.36 -20.51 -15.43
N LEU A 276 12.20 -20.67 -14.38
CA LEU A 276 11.86 -20.21 -13.02
C LEU A 276 11.72 -18.69 -12.92
N ARG A 277 12.72 -17.94 -13.42
CA ARG A 277 12.69 -16.48 -13.39
C ARG A 277 11.49 -15.89 -14.16
N PHE A 278 11.07 -16.55 -15.20
CA PHE A 278 9.92 -16.13 -16.01
C PHE A 278 8.57 -16.64 -15.47
N GLY A 279 8.58 -17.39 -14.38
CA GLY A 279 7.35 -17.93 -13.79
C GLY A 279 6.64 -18.96 -14.66
N VAL A 280 7.35 -19.59 -15.60
CA VAL A 280 6.88 -20.76 -16.37
C VAL A 280 6.94 -22.00 -15.49
N LEU A 281 8.00 -22.09 -14.69
CA LEU A 281 8.11 -23.03 -13.56
C LEU A 281 7.86 -22.28 -12.26
N LEU A 282 7.11 -22.92 -11.40
CA LEU A 282 6.75 -22.40 -10.08
C LEU A 282 7.28 -23.35 -9.02
N VAL A 283 7.61 -22.81 -7.87
CA VAL A 283 7.91 -23.59 -6.66
C VAL A 283 6.79 -23.43 -5.66
N GLU A 284 6.68 -24.34 -4.72
CA GLU A 284 5.73 -24.20 -3.64
C GLU A 284 5.99 -22.90 -2.87
N GLN A 285 4.97 -22.06 -2.72
CA GLN A 285 5.13 -20.80 -2.01
C GLN A 285 5.34 -21.06 -0.52
N SER A 286 6.31 -20.37 0.06
CA SER A 286 6.51 -20.38 1.50
C SER A 286 5.40 -19.63 2.22
N LYS A 287 4.98 -20.15 3.37
CA LYS A 287 4.12 -19.40 4.29
C LYS A 287 4.93 -18.25 4.91
N PRO A 288 4.28 -17.15 5.33
CA PRO A 288 4.97 -16.09 6.06
C PRO A 288 5.73 -16.66 7.27
N GLY A 289 7.01 -16.30 7.41
CA GLY A 289 7.88 -16.81 8.48
C GLY A 289 8.54 -18.17 8.23
N ASP A 290 8.25 -18.83 7.12
CA ASP A 290 8.65 -20.23 6.86
C ASP A 290 10.00 -20.37 6.13
N ILE A 291 10.70 -19.25 5.87
CA ILE A 291 12.01 -19.30 5.18
C ILE A 291 13.02 -20.22 5.88
N PHE A 292 12.89 -20.40 7.18
CA PHE A 292 13.81 -21.21 7.98
C PHE A 292 13.63 -22.71 7.81
N SER A 293 12.42 -23.14 7.40
CA SER A 293 12.16 -24.53 7.03
C SER A 293 12.68 -24.88 5.63
N TRP A 294 12.98 -23.86 4.82
CA TRP A 294 13.43 -24.06 3.45
C TRP A 294 14.82 -24.70 3.35
N LYS A 295 15.67 -24.52 4.37
CA LYS A 295 16.99 -25.20 4.41
C LYS A 295 16.85 -26.72 4.27
N ASP A 296 15.75 -27.28 4.80
CA ASP A 296 15.51 -28.74 4.79
C ASP A 296 15.08 -29.27 3.41
N ARG A 297 14.80 -28.34 2.47
CA ARG A 297 14.47 -28.64 1.07
C ARG A 297 15.69 -28.72 0.15
N PHE A 298 16.89 -28.57 0.71
CA PHE A 298 18.16 -28.70 -0.01
C PHE A 298 19.00 -29.83 0.58
N ILE A 299 19.62 -30.65 -0.28
CA ILE A 299 20.51 -31.74 0.18
C ILE A 299 21.74 -31.17 0.83
N ASP A 300 22.42 -30.25 0.17
CA ASP A 300 23.71 -29.69 0.58
C ASP A 300 23.69 -28.14 0.40
N LEU A 301 22.93 -27.46 1.23
CA LEU A 301 23.04 -26.02 1.29
C LEU A 301 24.37 -25.61 1.89
N GLN A 302 25.04 -24.61 1.33
CA GLN A 302 26.32 -24.13 1.81
C GLN A 302 26.28 -23.87 3.33
N PRO A 303 27.25 -24.39 4.12
CA PRO A 303 27.19 -24.29 5.58
C PRO A 303 27.07 -22.87 6.11
N ASP A 304 27.73 -21.91 5.46
CA ASP A 304 27.72 -20.51 5.81
C ASP A 304 26.34 -19.85 5.59
N ILE A 305 25.59 -20.26 4.54
CA ILE A 305 24.18 -19.83 4.34
C ILE A 305 23.30 -20.42 5.43
N THR A 306 23.50 -21.69 5.75
CA THR A 306 22.76 -22.38 6.81
C THR A 306 22.98 -21.73 8.17
N ASP A 307 24.23 -21.42 8.50
CA ASP A 307 24.60 -20.78 9.77
C ASP A 307 23.98 -19.37 9.88
N GLU A 308 23.99 -18.61 8.79
CA GLU A 308 23.40 -17.27 8.76
C GLU A 308 21.87 -17.32 8.90
N LEU A 309 21.18 -18.23 8.21
CA LEU A 309 19.75 -18.48 8.39
C LEU A 309 19.41 -18.85 9.84
N ASN A 310 20.18 -19.77 10.44
CA ASN A 310 19.98 -20.16 11.84
C ASN A 310 20.20 -18.97 12.80
N SER A 311 21.19 -18.13 12.50
CA SER A 311 21.48 -16.93 13.29
C SER A 311 20.35 -15.90 13.19
N ILE A 312 19.79 -15.66 11.99
CA ILE A 312 18.63 -14.79 11.78
C ILE A 312 17.41 -15.35 12.53
N TYR A 313 17.18 -16.66 12.46
CA TYR A 313 16.08 -17.32 13.18
C TYR A 313 16.19 -17.17 14.68
N LYS A 314 17.39 -17.34 15.24
CA LYS A 314 17.65 -17.15 16.67
C LYS A 314 17.33 -15.71 17.10
N ASP A 315 17.76 -14.72 16.31
CA ASP A 315 17.54 -13.32 16.61
C ASP A 315 16.05 -12.95 16.46
N LEU A 316 15.33 -13.53 15.49
CA LEU A 316 13.88 -13.39 15.36
C LEU A 316 13.11 -13.96 16.57
N ASN A 317 13.53 -15.11 17.07
CA ASN A 317 12.92 -15.67 18.28
C ASN A 317 13.21 -14.80 19.52
N LEU A 318 14.42 -14.27 19.61
CA LEU A 318 14.80 -13.39 20.72
C LEU A 318 13.98 -12.10 20.72
N ILE A 319 13.85 -11.44 19.57
CA ILE A 319 13.10 -10.19 19.46
C ILE A 319 11.60 -10.40 19.68
N ASN A 320 11.05 -11.55 19.29
CA ASN A 320 9.65 -11.89 19.54
C ASN A 320 9.37 -12.18 21.03
N GLN A 321 10.40 -12.52 21.80
CA GLN A 321 10.28 -12.66 23.27
C GLN A 321 10.53 -11.36 24.00
N ASN A 322 11.53 -10.58 23.55
CA ASN A 322 11.97 -9.34 24.19
C ASN A 322 12.23 -8.29 23.09
N PHE A 323 11.22 -7.50 22.79
CA PHE A 323 11.33 -6.45 21.77
C PHE A 323 12.16 -5.27 22.28
N THR A 324 13.26 -4.97 21.59
CA THR A 324 14.04 -3.74 21.77
C THR A 324 14.38 -3.11 20.42
N SER A 325 14.59 -1.80 20.40
CA SER A 325 14.91 -1.09 19.16
C SER A 325 16.25 -1.51 18.60
N GLU A 326 17.24 -1.75 19.46
CA GLU A 326 18.57 -2.17 19.06
C GLU A 326 18.55 -3.56 18.39
N LEU A 327 17.77 -4.49 18.94
CA LEU A 327 17.59 -5.82 18.34
C LEU A 327 16.90 -5.74 16.98
N PHE A 328 15.88 -4.86 16.87
CA PHE A 328 15.17 -4.66 15.61
C PHE A 328 16.07 -4.07 14.53
N ASP A 329 16.82 -3.02 14.85
CA ASP A 329 17.77 -2.38 13.93
C ASP A 329 18.89 -3.35 13.55
N SER A 330 19.46 -4.08 14.51
CA SER A 330 20.50 -5.09 14.26
C SER A 330 20.01 -6.22 13.35
N LEU A 331 18.80 -6.75 13.60
CA LEU A 331 18.21 -7.79 12.78
C LEU A 331 17.88 -7.29 11.38
N THR A 332 17.41 -6.03 11.27
CA THR A 332 17.14 -5.39 9.97
C THR A 332 18.41 -5.33 9.12
N VAL A 333 19.53 -4.88 9.69
CA VAL A 333 20.83 -4.84 9.01
C VAL A 333 21.28 -6.24 8.59
N LYS A 334 21.18 -7.20 9.49
CA LYS A 334 21.58 -8.59 9.24
C LYS A 334 20.79 -9.22 8.08
N ILE A 335 19.47 -9.00 8.02
CA ILE A 335 18.66 -9.49 6.90
C ILE A 335 19.00 -8.75 5.61
N GLN A 336 19.30 -7.45 5.65
CA GLN A 336 19.73 -6.69 4.46
C GLN A 336 21.07 -7.21 3.92
N GLU A 337 22.05 -7.52 4.79
CA GLU A 337 23.31 -8.12 4.42
C GLU A 337 23.12 -9.50 3.79
N PHE A 338 22.26 -10.31 4.40
CA PHE A 338 21.89 -11.61 3.84
C PHE A 338 21.19 -11.51 2.47
N CYS A 339 20.27 -10.57 2.30
CA CYS A 339 19.67 -10.26 1.00
C CYS A 339 20.73 -9.88 -0.03
N THR A 340 21.69 -9.03 0.35
CA THR A 340 22.79 -8.61 -0.54
C THR A 340 23.63 -9.80 -0.97
N ARG A 341 23.96 -10.69 -0.05
CA ARG A 341 24.70 -11.93 -0.32
C ARG A 341 23.94 -12.86 -1.27
N LEU A 342 22.64 -12.99 -1.08
CA LEU A 342 21.78 -13.76 -1.97
C LEU A 342 21.46 -13.03 -3.27
N GLN A 343 22.00 -11.83 -3.52
CA GLN A 343 21.71 -11.00 -4.67
C GLN A 343 20.21 -10.63 -4.75
N VAL A 344 19.55 -10.48 -3.62
CA VAL A 344 18.14 -10.05 -3.53
C VAL A 344 18.07 -8.55 -3.41
N ASN A 345 17.37 -7.91 -4.32
CA ASN A 345 17.04 -6.50 -4.21
C ASN A 345 15.81 -6.32 -3.31
N THR A 346 16.00 -5.64 -2.19
CA THR A 346 14.90 -5.37 -1.24
C THR A 346 13.97 -4.26 -1.70
N LEU A 347 14.35 -3.49 -2.74
CA LEU A 347 13.64 -2.29 -3.17
C LEU A 347 13.44 -1.34 -1.98
N ASP A 348 12.32 -0.60 -1.99
CA ASP A 348 11.92 0.26 -0.86
C ASP A 348 11.04 -0.48 0.18
N PHE A 349 11.03 -1.83 0.16
CA PHE A 349 10.24 -2.60 1.13
C PHE A 349 10.99 -2.73 2.45
N PRO A 350 10.29 -2.66 3.58
CA PRO A 350 10.87 -3.02 4.86
C PRO A 350 11.21 -4.51 4.84
N VAL A 351 12.39 -4.87 5.34
CA VAL A 351 12.81 -6.29 5.38
C VAL A 351 12.10 -7.08 6.49
N LEU A 352 11.60 -6.37 7.51
CA LEU A 352 10.80 -6.92 8.61
C LEU A 352 9.40 -6.32 8.62
N THR A 353 8.42 -7.12 9.02
CA THR A 353 7.06 -6.70 9.36
C THR A 353 6.79 -7.00 10.82
N ILE A 354 5.88 -6.22 11.40
CA ILE A 354 5.37 -6.44 12.74
C ILE A 354 3.86 -6.59 12.63
N ASP A 355 3.38 -7.72 13.09
CA ASP A 355 1.96 -8.00 13.23
C ASP A 355 1.60 -7.95 14.71
N THR A 356 0.54 -7.21 15.05
CA THR A 356 0.04 -7.10 16.41
C THR A 356 -1.21 -7.93 16.57
N TYR A 357 -1.20 -8.78 17.57
CA TYR A 357 -2.32 -9.65 17.90
C TYR A 357 -2.93 -9.23 19.24
N CYS A 358 -4.26 -9.19 19.28
CA CYS A 358 -5.03 -9.13 20.51
C CYS A 358 -5.35 -10.55 20.98
N GLN A 359 -4.90 -10.91 22.17
CA GLN A 359 -5.37 -12.10 22.86
C GLN A 359 -6.50 -11.73 23.83
N ASP A 360 -7.51 -12.60 23.93
CA ASP A 360 -8.57 -12.53 24.94
C ASP A 360 -9.66 -11.45 24.77
N SER A 361 -9.99 -11.05 23.56
CA SER A 361 -11.19 -10.26 23.31
C SER A 361 -12.44 -11.16 23.24
N THR A 362 -13.53 -10.74 23.88
CA THR A 362 -14.80 -11.46 23.85
C THR A 362 -15.91 -10.56 23.27
N PHE A 363 -16.79 -11.15 22.46
CA PHE A 363 -17.99 -10.47 21.97
C PHE A 363 -19.20 -10.81 22.86
N SER A 364 -20.02 -9.81 23.12
CA SER A 364 -21.33 -10.01 23.74
C SER A 364 -22.39 -10.40 22.70
N ASN A 365 -23.50 -10.99 23.14
CA ASN A 365 -24.62 -11.34 22.27
C ASN A 365 -25.26 -10.12 21.55
N SER A 366 -25.16 -8.90 22.10
CA SER A 366 -25.62 -7.68 21.44
C SER A 366 -24.71 -7.28 20.26
N GLU A 367 -23.40 -7.50 20.38
CA GLU A 367 -22.42 -7.25 19.32
C GLU A 367 -22.50 -8.30 18.21
N ILE A 368 -22.87 -9.55 18.53
CA ILE A 368 -23.14 -10.60 17.55
C ILE A 368 -24.28 -10.21 16.63
N ARG A 369 -25.39 -9.67 17.17
CA ARG A 369 -26.53 -9.21 16.35
C ARG A 369 -26.12 -8.08 15.40
N LEU A 370 -25.16 -7.27 15.77
CA LEU A 370 -24.58 -6.23 14.90
C LEU A 370 -23.78 -6.88 13.76
N LEU A 371 -22.97 -7.89 14.04
CA LEU A 371 -22.23 -8.65 13.04
C LEU A 371 -23.14 -9.45 12.10
N GLU A 372 -24.26 -9.99 12.60
CA GLU A 372 -25.28 -10.66 11.77
C GLU A 372 -25.92 -9.68 10.78
N ARG A 373 -26.21 -8.43 11.22
CA ARG A 373 -26.69 -7.36 10.32
C ARG A 373 -25.62 -7.00 9.27
N PHE A 374 -24.36 -6.87 9.68
CA PHE A 374 -23.26 -6.65 8.73
C PHE A 374 -23.11 -7.83 7.75
N SER A 375 -23.30 -9.06 8.21
CA SER A 375 -23.26 -10.25 7.35
C SER A 375 -24.37 -10.26 6.29
N SER A 376 -25.59 -9.83 6.64
CA SER A 376 -26.66 -9.70 5.66
C SER A 376 -26.34 -8.64 4.61
N VAL A 377 -25.90 -7.46 5.03
CA VAL A 377 -25.47 -6.38 4.11
C VAL A 377 -24.30 -6.83 3.22
N ARG A 378 -23.35 -7.55 3.79
CA ARG A 378 -22.22 -8.12 3.01
C ARG A 378 -22.71 -9.11 1.96
N ASN A 379 -23.67 -9.96 2.31
CA ASN A 379 -24.23 -10.94 1.38
C ASN A 379 -25.03 -10.27 0.24
N GLU A 380 -25.77 -9.21 0.53
CA GLU A 380 -26.43 -8.38 -0.49
C GLU A 380 -25.41 -7.69 -1.39
N LEU A 381 -24.37 -7.08 -0.82
CA LEU A 381 -23.27 -6.48 -1.59
C LEU A 381 -22.50 -7.52 -2.42
N SER A 382 -22.26 -8.73 -1.89
CA SER A 382 -21.57 -9.78 -2.65
C SER A 382 -22.39 -10.27 -3.84
N GLN A 383 -23.72 -10.34 -3.70
CA GLN A 383 -24.61 -10.62 -4.83
C GLN A 383 -24.56 -9.50 -5.87
N PHE A 384 -24.52 -8.24 -5.42
CA PHE A 384 -24.39 -7.07 -6.30
C PHE A 384 -23.05 -7.10 -7.06
N TYR A 385 -21.94 -7.40 -6.37
CA TYR A 385 -20.61 -7.52 -7.00
C TYR A 385 -20.52 -8.71 -7.96
N SER A 386 -21.17 -9.85 -7.65
CA SER A 386 -21.17 -11.01 -8.54
C SER A 386 -21.91 -10.73 -9.86
N ILE A 387 -22.91 -9.84 -9.87
CA ILE A 387 -23.60 -9.40 -11.08
C ILE A 387 -22.68 -8.54 -11.97
N PHE A 388 -21.81 -7.73 -11.35
CA PHE A 388 -20.84 -6.92 -12.11
C PHE A 388 -19.66 -7.73 -12.64
N ASP A 389 -19.22 -8.77 -11.93
CA ASP A 389 -18.11 -9.65 -12.38
C ASP A 389 -18.54 -10.62 -13.50
N ALA A 390 -19.81 -11.00 -13.54
CA ALA A 390 -20.37 -11.83 -14.61
C ALA A 390 -20.55 -11.08 -15.95
N SER A 391 -20.34 -9.75 -15.97
CA SER A 391 -20.42 -8.90 -17.18
C SER A 391 -19.08 -8.63 -17.84
N LYS A 392 -17.98 -9.23 -17.34
CA LYS A 392 -16.67 -9.31 -17.98
C LYS A 392 -16.46 -10.66 -18.65
#